data_d808d91c9326b60f890617fa7c79316f
#
_entry.id   d808d91c9326b60f890617fa7c79316f
#
_cell.length_a   1.000
_cell.length_b   1.000
_cell.length_c   1.000
_cell.angle_alpha   90.00
_cell.angle_beta   90.00
_cell.angle_gamma   90.00
#
_symmetry.space_group_name_H-M   'P 1'
#
loop_
_entity.id
_entity.type
_entity.pdbx_description
1 polymer ?
#
loop_
_entity_poly.entity_id
_entity_poly.type
_entity_poly.pdbx_seq_one_letter_code
_entity_poly.pdbx_strand_id
1 'polypeptide(L)'
;LCGGQPGNRVLTMKQSLKTGFSFGLTSGVITTLGLMVGLNAGTHSRLAVIGGIVTIAVADALSDALGMHIAEESKNNGNASEIWESTIATFVAKFLIALTFVVPVLMLPLEEAMLVSVGWGLTLLAVLSYFLARAQQIPAWNVIAEHLVIGVSVVAITHVLGDWIHSHLS
;
A
#
# COMPACT_ATOMS: atom_id res chain seq x y z
N LEU A 1 16.36 -17.42 32.99
CA LEU A 1 15.79 -16.19 33.57
C LEU A 1 16.30 -15.00 32.76
N CYS A 2 15.76 -14.79 31.54
CA CYS A 2 15.99 -13.56 30.75
C CYS A 2 14.85 -12.59 31.02
N GLY A 3 15.03 -11.74 32.03
CA GLY A 3 14.18 -10.60 32.32
C GLY A 3 14.49 -9.48 31.33
N GLY A 4 13.80 -9.43 30.19
CA GLY A 4 13.90 -8.28 29.29
C GLY A 4 13.45 -7.01 30.02
N GLN A 5 14.29 -5.98 29.99
CA GLN A 5 13.98 -4.70 30.63
C GLN A 5 12.73 -4.07 29.98
N PRO A 6 11.79 -3.54 30.76
CA PRO A 6 10.53 -2.97 30.23
C PRO A 6 10.75 -1.84 29.22
N GLY A 7 11.84 -1.09 29.34
CA GLY A 7 12.18 -0.04 28.36
C GLY A 7 12.55 -0.56 26.98
N ASN A 8 13.16 -1.73 26.88
CA ASN A 8 13.51 -2.33 25.58
C ASN A 8 12.25 -2.84 24.85
N ARG A 9 11.30 -3.39 25.58
CA ARG A 9 10.02 -3.88 25.02
C ARG A 9 9.19 -2.76 24.37
N VAL A 10 9.11 -1.59 25.00
CA VAL A 10 8.36 -0.44 24.46
C VAL A 10 9.02 0.13 23.19
N LEU A 11 10.35 0.07 23.08
CA LEU A 11 11.07 0.54 21.89
C LEU A 11 10.89 -0.43 20.72
N THR A 12 10.93 -1.74 20.96
CA THR A 12 10.73 -2.77 19.92
C THR A 12 9.29 -2.77 19.40
N MET A 13 8.29 -2.68 20.29
CA MET A 13 6.88 -2.54 19.92
C MET A 13 6.63 -1.33 19.00
N LYS A 14 7.20 -0.15 19.34
CA LYS A 14 7.08 1.04 18.48
C LYS A 14 7.72 0.83 17.09
N GLN A 15 8.77 0.06 17.02
CA GLN A 15 9.46 -0.22 15.75
C GLN A 15 8.67 -1.20 14.89
N SER A 16 8.12 -2.25 15.49
CA SER A 16 7.25 -3.23 14.82
C SER A 16 6.01 -2.56 14.23
N LEU A 17 5.32 -1.74 15.03
CA LEU A 17 4.18 -0.95 14.57
C LEU A 17 4.53 -0.04 13.38
N LYS A 18 5.66 0.68 13.45
CA LYS A 18 6.12 1.54 12.36
C LYS A 18 6.41 0.76 11.08
N THR A 19 7.04 -0.41 11.20
CA THR A 19 7.35 -1.27 10.06
C THR A 19 6.08 -1.73 9.36
N GLY A 20 5.13 -2.30 10.10
CA GLY A 20 3.86 -2.76 9.55
C GLY A 20 3.04 -1.62 8.94
N PHE A 21 2.97 -0.48 9.61
CA PHE A 21 2.23 0.68 9.13
C PHE A 21 2.84 1.26 7.84
N SER A 22 4.17 1.45 7.80
CA SER A 22 4.86 1.98 6.61
C SER A 22 4.73 1.03 5.42
N PHE A 23 4.88 -0.27 5.64
CA PHE A 23 4.70 -1.27 4.59
C PHE A 23 3.26 -1.29 4.08
N GLY A 24 2.27 -1.33 4.98
CA GLY A 24 0.85 -1.35 4.60
C GLY A 24 0.43 -0.12 3.81
N LEU A 25 0.87 1.08 4.20
CA LEU A 25 0.57 2.31 3.47
C LEU A 25 1.20 2.31 2.07
N THR A 26 2.51 2.03 1.97
CA THR A 26 3.22 2.08 0.68
C THR A 26 2.70 1.02 -0.28
N SER A 27 2.57 -0.23 0.18
CA SER A 27 2.01 -1.32 -0.60
C SER A 27 0.57 -1.04 -1.01
N GLY A 28 -0.27 -0.53 -0.09
CA GLY A 28 -1.66 -0.20 -0.35
C GLY A 28 -1.85 0.85 -1.44
N VAL A 29 -1.03 1.90 -1.47
CA VAL A 29 -1.07 2.91 -2.55
C VAL A 29 -0.72 2.27 -3.89
N ILE A 30 0.40 1.55 -3.97
CA ILE A 30 0.93 1.00 -5.23
C ILE A 30 -0.04 -0.04 -5.81
N THR A 31 -0.51 -0.98 -4.99
CA THR A 31 -1.39 -2.06 -5.45
C THR A 31 -2.77 -1.53 -5.86
N THR A 32 -3.32 -0.56 -5.11
CA THR A 32 -4.60 0.05 -5.46
C THR A 32 -4.52 0.87 -6.74
N LEU A 33 -3.46 1.68 -6.92
CA LEU A 33 -3.23 2.42 -8.17
C LEU A 33 -3.14 1.48 -9.37
N GLY A 34 -2.31 0.43 -9.26
CA GLY A 34 -2.13 -0.52 -10.35
C GLY A 34 -3.44 -1.21 -10.73
N LEU A 35 -4.19 -1.68 -9.73
CA LEU A 35 -5.46 -2.35 -9.96
C LEU A 35 -6.49 -1.42 -10.63
N MET A 36 -6.71 -0.22 -10.08
CA MET A 36 -7.74 0.67 -10.58
C MET A 36 -7.43 1.19 -11.98
N VAL A 37 -6.17 1.49 -12.26
CA VAL A 37 -5.74 1.92 -13.61
C VAL A 37 -5.90 0.77 -14.61
N GLY A 38 -5.46 -0.43 -14.26
CA GLY A 38 -5.61 -1.61 -15.11
C GLY A 38 -7.07 -1.98 -15.38
N LEU A 39 -7.92 -1.95 -14.35
CA LEU A 39 -9.35 -2.22 -14.51
C LEU A 39 -10.05 -1.13 -15.33
N ASN A 40 -9.70 0.14 -15.13
CA ASN A 40 -10.26 1.22 -15.92
C ASN A 40 -9.89 1.07 -17.41
N ALA A 41 -8.61 0.85 -17.72
CA ALA A 41 -8.14 0.67 -19.08
C ALA A 41 -8.76 -0.58 -19.73
N GLY A 42 -8.90 -1.69 -18.99
CA GLY A 42 -9.44 -2.94 -19.51
C GLY A 42 -10.96 -2.98 -19.65
N THR A 43 -11.71 -2.25 -18.82
CA THR A 43 -13.17 -2.41 -18.74
C THR A 43 -13.99 -1.15 -18.97
N HIS A 44 -13.40 0.02 -18.79
CA HIS A 44 -14.09 1.33 -18.80
C HIS A 44 -15.31 1.36 -17.85
N SER A 45 -15.33 0.50 -16.84
CA SER A 45 -16.47 0.29 -15.95
C SER A 45 -16.20 0.81 -14.54
N ARG A 46 -16.97 1.82 -14.14
CA ARG A 46 -16.93 2.33 -12.75
C ARG A 46 -17.19 1.23 -11.71
N LEU A 47 -18.15 0.34 -12.01
CA LEU A 47 -18.48 -0.76 -11.10
C LEU A 47 -17.32 -1.72 -10.94
N ALA A 48 -16.60 -2.06 -12.03
CA ALA A 48 -15.44 -2.91 -11.99
C ALA A 48 -14.31 -2.27 -11.16
N VAL A 49 -14.06 -0.97 -11.34
CA VAL A 49 -13.05 -0.23 -10.57
C VAL A 49 -13.38 -0.19 -9.09
N ILE A 50 -14.62 0.18 -8.71
CA ILE A 50 -15.04 0.22 -7.30
C ILE A 50 -14.99 -1.18 -6.68
N GLY A 51 -15.55 -2.18 -7.37
CA GLY A 51 -15.54 -3.56 -6.91
C GLY A 51 -14.12 -4.09 -6.73
N GLY A 52 -13.23 -3.76 -7.66
CA GLY A 52 -11.80 -4.10 -7.57
C GLY A 52 -11.14 -3.46 -6.36
N ILE A 53 -11.31 -2.15 -6.14
CA ILE A 53 -10.72 -1.45 -4.99
C ILE A 53 -11.21 -2.06 -3.66
N VAL A 54 -12.51 -2.30 -3.52
CA VAL A 54 -13.07 -2.90 -2.29
C VAL A 54 -12.57 -4.32 -2.08
N THR A 55 -12.49 -5.12 -3.15
CA THR A 55 -11.98 -6.48 -3.08
C THR A 55 -10.51 -6.51 -2.68
N ILE A 56 -9.67 -5.67 -3.28
CA ILE A 56 -8.24 -5.62 -2.97
C ILE A 56 -8.00 -5.03 -1.57
N ALA A 57 -8.82 -4.08 -1.13
CA ALA A 57 -8.74 -3.54 0.22
C ALA A 57 -8.88 -4.63 1.29
N VAL A 58 -9.67 -5.67 1.04
CA VAL A 58 -9.81 -6.79 1.96
C VAL A 58 -8.78 -7.87 1.69
N ALA A 59 -8.78 -8.42 0.47
CA ALA A 59 -8.01 -9.63 0.14
C ALA A 59 -6.48 -9.37 0.19
N ASP A 60 -6.03 -8.27 -0.38
CA ASP A 60 -4.62 -7.92 -0.44
C ASP A 60 -4.10 -7.39 0.91
N ALA A 61 -4.95 -6.69 1.67
CA ALA A 61 -4.60 -6.29 3.03
C ALA A 61 -4.43 -7.50 3.97
N LEU A 62 -5.27 -8.51 3.84
CA LEU A 62 -5.12 -9.77 4.59
C LEU A 62 -3.88 -10.55 4.16
N SER A 63 -3.62 -10.63 2.84
CA SER A 63 -2.43 -11.30 2.30
C SER A 63 -1.14 -10.65 2.78
N ASP A 64 -1.05 -9.34 2.71
CA ASP A 64 0.13 -8.59 3.16
C ASP A 64 0.31 -8.66 4.68
N ALA A 65 -0.80 -8.61 5.44
CA ALA A 65 -0.76 -8.78 6.88
C ALA A 65 -0.23 -10.18 7.27
N LEU A 66 -0.66 -11.23 6.57
CA LEU A 66 -0.12 -12.58 6.77
C LEU A 66 1.36 -12.67 6.37
N GLY A 67 1.75 -12.05 5.26
CA GLY A 67 3.15 -11.97 4.83
C GLY A 67 4.02 -11.27 5.89
N MET A 68 3.53 -10.17 6.45
CA MET A 68 4.21 -9.47 7.56
C MET A 68 4.29 -10.33 8.82
N HIS A 69 3.23 -11.06 9.15
CA HIS A 69 3.21 -12.00 10.27
C HIS A 69 4.32 -13.04 10.15
N ILE A 70 4.40 -13.71 9.00
CA ILE A 70 5.41 -14.73 8.72
C ILE A 70 6.84 -14.12 8.73
N ALA A 71 6.99 -12.94 8.15
CA ALA A 71 8.29 -12.25 8.13
C ALA A 71 8.79 -11.88 9.54
N GLU A 72 7.90 -11.42 10.42
CA GLU A 72 8.26 -11.12 11.82
C GLU A 72 8.49 -12.39 12.63
N GLU A 73 7.69 -13.44 12.44
CA GLU A 73 7.87 -14.75 13.09
C GLU A 73 9.23 -15.38 12.73
N SER A 74 9.65 -15.27 11.47
CA SER A 74 10.91 -15.83 10.96
C SER A 74 12.16 -15.18 11.54
N LYS A 75 12.07 -13.99 12.13
CA LYS A 75 13.20 -13.30 12.79
C LYS A 75 13.64 -13.95 14.10
N ASN A 76 13.08 -15.08 14.51
CA ASN A 76 13.46 -15.97 15.63
C ASN A 76 13.49 -15.35 17.05
N ASN A 77 13.24 -14.05 17.18
CA ASN A 77 13.24 -13.32 18.44
C ASN A 77 11.96 -12.50 18.65
N GLY A 78 10.97 -12.67 17.76
CA GLY A 78 9.73 -11.92 17.82
C GLY A 78 8.90 -12.32 19.06
N ASN A 79 8.66 -11.36 19.93
CA ASN A 79 7.63 -11.50 20.93
C ASN A 79 6.27 -11.59 20.20
N ALA A 80 5.42 -12.53 20.55
CA ALA A 80 4.10 -12.70 19.92
C ALA A 80 3.30 -11.38 19.82
N SER A 81 3.47 -10.47 20.79
CA SER A 81 2.87 -9.14 20.76
C SER A 81 3.38 -8.27 19.59
N GLU A 82 4.67 -8.29 19.31
CA GLU A 82 5.30 -7.50 18.24
C GLU A 82 4.90 -8.02 16.86
N ILE A 83 4.78 -9.33 16.70
CA ILE A 83 4.29 -9.99 15.48
C ILE A 83 2.86 -9.53 15.19
N TRP A 84 1.97 -9.62 16.16
CA TRP A 84 0.58 -9.20 15.99
C TRP A 84 0.42 -7.70 15.78
N GLU A 85 1.25 -6.88 16.39
CA GLU A 85 1.23 -5.42 16.17
C GLU A 85 1.58 -5.04 14.73
N SER A 86 2.65 -5.60 14.18
CA SER A 86 3.02 -5.34 12.79
C SER A 86 1.98 -5.89 11.82
N THR A 87 1.42 -7.07 12.11
CA THR A 87 0.35 -7.70 11.32
C THR A 87 -0.89 -6.82 11.24
N ILE A 88 -1.41 -6.41 12.39
CA ILE A 88 -2.61 -5.57 12.48
C ILE A 88 -2.36 -4.18 11.88
N ALA A 89 -1.18 -3.60 12.15
CA ALA A 89 -0.81 -2.31 11.57
C ALA A 89 -0.77 -2.36 10.04
N THR A 90 -0.21 -3.43 9.46
CA THR A 90 -0.17 -3.64 8.01
C THR A 90 -1.59 -3.73 7.44
N PHE A 91 -2.44 -4.57 8.03
CA PHE A 91 -3.82 -4.73 7.59
C PHE A 91 -4.57 -3.40 7.62
N VAL A 92 -4.60 -2.74 8.77
CA VAL A 92 -5.39 -1.51 8.97
C VAL A 92 -4.88 -0.39 8.06
N ALA A 93 -3.56 -0.20 7.98
CA ALA A 93 -2.96 0.83 7.15
C ALA A 93 -3.31 0.62 5.66
N LYS A 94 -3.13 -0.61 5.16
CA LYS A 94 -3.42 -0.95 3.77
C LYS A 94 -4.90 -0.86 3.44
N PHE A 95 -5.76 -1.39 4.30
CA PHE A 95 -7.20 -1.35 4.15
C PHE A 95 -7.71 0.10 4.06
N LEU A 96 -7.33 0.94 5.03
CA LEU A 96 -7.79 2.32 5.06
C LEU A 96 -7.28 3.13 3.87
N ILE A 97 -6.01 2.98 3.49
CA ILE A 97 -5.45 3.72 2.37
C ILE A 97 -6.11 3.32 1.04
N ALA A 98 -6.37 2.04 0.83
CA ALA A 98 -7.06 1.56 -0.37
C ALA A 98 -8.46 2.17 -0.48
N LEU A 99 -9.21 2.24 0.62
CA LEU A 99 -10.56 2.82 0.62
C LEU A 99 -10.57 4.33 0.29
N THR A 100 -9.49 5.06 0.52
CA THR A 100 -9.43 6.49 0.13
C THR A 100 -9.59 6.69 -1.38
N PHE A 101 -9.20 5.70 -2.20
CA PHE A 101 -9.33 5.75 -3.65
C PHE A 101 -10.76 5.51 -4.16
N VAL A 102 -11.66 5.01 -3.32
CA VAL A 102 -13.07 4.89 -3.68
C VAL A 102 -13.73 6.27 -3.79
N VAL A 103 -13.28 7.23 -2.97
CA VAL A 103 -13.90 8.57 -2.88
C VAL A 103 -13.90 9.30 -4.23
N PRO A 104 -12.77 9.51 -4.93
CA PRO A 104 -12.79 10.17 -6.24
C PRO A 104 -13.62 9.40 -7.27
N VAL A 105 -13.60 8.06 -7.25
CA VAL A 105 -14.37 7.24 -8.20
C VAL A 105 -15.87 7.36 -7.99
N LEU A 106 -16.32 7.60 -6.75
CA LEU A 106 -17.73 7.84 -6.45
C LEU A 106 -18.18 9.26 -6.81
N MET A 107 -17.31 10.26 -6.65
CA MET A 107 -17.67 11.67 -6.72
C MET A 107 -17.48 12.31 -8.10
N LEU A 108 -16.61 11.76 -8.94
CA LEU A 108 -16.20 12.35 -10.21
C LEU A 108 -16.57 11.45 -11.41
N PRO A 109 -16.65 11.99 -12.63
CA PRO A 109 -16.63 11.19 -13.85
C PRO A 109 -15.40 10.27 -13.86
N LEU A 110 -15.53 9.08 -14.46
CA LEU A 110 -14.51 8.03 -14.31
C LEU A 110 -13.12 8.47 -14.79
N GLU A 111 -13.04 9.18 -15.92
CA GLU A 111 -11.78 9.69 -16.46
C GLU A 111 -11.09 10.68 -15.54
N GLU A 112 -11.85 11.65 -15.00
CA GLU A 112 -11.35 12.61 -14.02
C GLU A 112 -10.95 11.94 -12.71
N ALA A 113 -11.76 10.97 -12.28
CA ALA A 113 -11.47 10.17 -11.09
C ALA A 113 -10.13 9.43 -11.18
N MET A 114 -9.79 8.91 -12.37
CA MET A 114 -8.51 8.26 -12.61
C MET A 114 -7.34 9.24 -12.46
N LEU A 115 -7.43 10.40 -13.11
CA LEU A 115 -6.39 11.43 -13.02
C LEU A 115 -6.17 11.91 -11.57
N VAL A 116 -7.27 12.20 -10.86
CA VAL A 116 -7.23 12.61 -9.45
C VAL A 116 -6.65 11.52 -8.57
N SER A 117 -7.03 10.26 -8.79
CA SER A 117 -6.53 9.13 -8.00
C SER A 117 -5.04 8.88 -8.23
N VAL A 118 -4.56 8.97 -9.48
CA VAL A 118 -3.12 8.84 -9.78
C VAL A 118 -2.35 9.98 -9.11
N GLY A 119 -2.81 11.22 -9.24
CA GLY A 119 -2.21 12.37 -8.56
C GLY A 119 -2.20 12.20 -7.03
N TRP A 120 -3.31 11.75 -6.45
CA TRP A 120 -3.43 11.45 -5.02
C TRP A 120 -2.44 10.37 -4.58
N GLY A 121 -2.40 9.25 -5.27
CA GLY A 121 -1.51 8.14 -4.93
C GLY A 121 -0.03 8.49 -5.03
N LEU A 122 0.39 9.20 -6.08
CA LEU A 122 1.77 9.66 -6.22
C LEU A 122 2.14 10.68 -5.13
N THR A 123 1.21 11.56 -4.76
CA THR A 123 1.40 12.50 -3.64
C THR A 123 1.56 11.75 -2.32
N LEU A 124 0.70 10.76 -2.04
CA LEU A 124 0.83 9.90 -0.86
C LEU A 124 2.17 9.18 -0.83
N LEU A 125 2.61 8.59 -1.95
CA LEU A 125 3.92 7.93 -2.02
C LEU A 125 5.06 8.91 -1.72
N ALA A 126 5.03 10.11 -2.28
CA ALA A 126 6.05 11.13 -2.01
C ALA A 126 6.09 11.53 -0.52
N VAL A 127 4.92 11.78 0.08
CA VAL A 127 4.80 12.16 1.49
C VAL A 127 5.27 11.02 2.41
N LEU A 128 4.81 9.79 2.17
CA LEU A 128 5.21 8.61 2.95
C LEU A 128 6.72 8.36 2.83
N SER A 129 7.26 8.46 1.62
CA SER A 129 8.70 8.31 1.36
C SER A 129 9.53 9.36 2.08
N TYR A 130 9.06 10.60 2.12
CA TYR A 130 9.70 11.67 2.86
C TYR A 130 9.77 11.35 4.37
N PHE A 131 8.65 10.94 4.98
CA PHE A 131 8.63 10.59 6.40
C PHE A 131 9.49 9.36 6.70
N LEU A 132 9.48 8.35 5.81
CA LEU A 132 10.29 7.15 5.94
C LEU A 132 11.80 7.49 5.91
N ALA A 133 12.21 8.30 4.94
CA ALA A 133 13.60 8.73 4.79
C ALA A 133 14.07 9.54 6.02
N ARG A 134 13.21 10.44 6.53
CA ARG A 134 13.51 11.22 7.73
C ARG A 134 13.66 10.32 8.96
N ALA A 135 12.82 9.29 9.09
CA ALA A 135 12.90 8.34 10.19
C ALA A 135 14.19 7.48 10.13
N GLN A 136 14.70 7.19 8.93
CA GLN A 136 15.92 6.43 8.70
C GLN A 136 17.19 7.30 8.61
N GLN A 137 17.06 8.62 8.69
CA GLN A 137 18.16 9.59 8.56
C GLN A 137 18.93 9.48 7.23
N ILE A 138 18.22 9.12 6.14
CA ILE A 138 18.78 9.05 4.79
C ILE A 138 18.25 10.21 3.92
N PRO A 139 18.93 10.52 2.79
CA PRO A 139 18.50 11.60 1.89
C PRO A 139 17.09 11.32 1.35
N ALA A 140 16.14 12.19 1.70
CA ALA A 140 14.72 12.00 1.36
C ALA A 140 14.48 11.92 -0.16
N TRP A 141 15.24 12.67 -0.95
CA TRP A 141 15.08 12.73 -2.39
C TRP A 141 15.28 11.35 -3.07
N ASN A 142 16.25 10.58 -2.63
CA ASN A 142 16.52 9.26 -3.20
C ASN A 142 15.34 8.30 -2.98
N VAL A 143 14.81 8.28 -1.76
CA VAL A 143 13.66 7.41 -1.40
C VAL A 143 12.39 7.84 -2.13
N ILE A 144 12.16 9.16 -2.22
CA ILE A 144 11.01 9.71 -2.96
C ILE A 144 11.11 9.34 -4.44
N ALA A 145 12.27 9.57 -5.07
CA ALA A 145 12.47 9.27 -6.48
C ALA A 145 12.28 7.78 -6.77
N GLU A 146 12.84 6.90 -5.93
CA GLU A 146 12.70 5.44 -6.07
C GLU A 146 11.22 5.02 -6.02
N HIS A 147 10.48 5.44 -5.00
CA HIS A 147 9.07 5.06 -4.87
C HIS A 147 8.18 5.69 -5.95
N LEU A 148 8.45 6.92 -6.37
CA LEU A 148 7.73 7.52 -7.48
C LEU A 148 7.99 6.82 -8.82
N VAL A 149 9.24 6.43 -9.09
CA VAL A 149 9.57 5.64 -10.29
C VAL A 149 8.82 4.32 -10.28
N ILE A 150 8.78 3.62 -9.15
CA ILE A 150 8.01 2.37 -9.01
C ILE A 150 6.52 2.65 -9.23
N GLY A 151 5.95 3.65 -8.57
CA GLY A 151 4.53 4.00 -8.70
C GLY A 151 4.13 4.35 -10.14
N VAL A 152 4.91 5.19 -10.82
CA VAL A 152 4.69 5.55 -12.22
C VAL A 152 4.84 4.32 -13.13
N SER A 153 5.82 3.46 -12.87
CA SER A 153 6.00 2.22 -13.65
C SER A 153 4.81 1.28 -13.51
N VAL A 154 4.29 1.13 -12.29
CA VAL A 154 3.07 0.31 -12.06
C VAL A 154 1.88 0.88 -12.83
N VAL A 155 1.64 2.19 -12.73
CA VAL A 155 0.56 2.85 -13.48
C VAL A 155 0.70 2.64 -14.98
N ALA A 156 1.89 2.83 -15.54
CA ALA A 156 2.15 2.67 -16.97
C ALA A 156 1.95 1.20 -17.43
N ILE A 157 2.53 0.25 -16.69
CA ILE A 157 2.44 -1.18 -17.02
C ILE A 157 0.99 -1.66 -16.94
N THR A 158 0.27 -1.32 -15.89
CA THR A 158 -1.11 -1.78 -15.70
C THR A 158 -2.07 -1.14 -16.69
N HIS A 159 -1.84 0.11 -17.09
CA HIS A 159 -2.58 0.77 -18.16
C HIS A 159 -2.41 0.02 -19.49
N VAL A 160 -1.17 -0.22 -19.90
CA VAL A 160 -0.86 -0.97 -21.14
C VAL A 160 -1.45 -2.37 -21.11
N LEU A 161 -1.36 -3.07 -19.97
CA LEU A 161 -1.96 -4.40 -19.83
C LEU A 161 -3.49 -4.35 -19.93
N GLY A 162 -4.12 -3.35 -19.33
CA GLY A 162 -5.57 -3.16 -19.42
C GLY A 162 -6.02 -2.92 -20.85
N ASP A 163 -5.36 -2.00 -21.55
CA ASP A 163 -5.66 -1.70 -22.98
C ASP A 163 -5.44 -2.93 -23.87
N TRP A 164 -4.39 -3.68 -23.62
CA TRP A 164 -4.13 -4.91 -24.37
C TRP A 164 -5.24 -5.95 -24.16
N ILE A 165 -5.70 -6.12 -22.91
CA ILE A 165 -6.81 -7.03 -22.57
C ILE A 165 -8.08 -6.56 -23.27
N HIS A 166 -8.39 -5.26 -23.21
CA HIS A 166 -9.55 -4.68 -23.86
C HIS A 166 -9.55 -4.93 -25.38
N SER A 167 -8.40 -4.73 -26.02
CA SER A 167 -8.29 -4.85 -27.48
C SER A 167 -8.32 -6.29 -28.03
N HIS A 168 -8.02 -7.30 -27.19
CA HIS A 168 -7.88 -8.70 -27.63
C HIS A 168 -8.92 -9.66 -27.05
N LEU A 169 -9.59 -9.28 -25.96
CA LEU A 169 -10.49 -10.19 -25.23
C LEU A 169 -11.91 -9.63 -25.04
N SER A 170 -12.20 -8.41 -25.48
CA SER A 170 -13.54 -7.79 -25.41
C SER A 170 -14.30 -7.76 -26.72
#